data_771f5411d295a80332172acfdd2dc73a
#
_entry.id   771f5411d295a80332172acfdd2dc73a
#
_cell.length_a   1.000
_cell.length_b   1.000
_cell.length_c   1.000
_cell.angle_alpha   90.00
_cell.angle_beta   90.00
_cell.angle_gamma   90.00
#
_symmetry.space_group_name_H-M   'P 1'
#
loop_
_entity.id
_entity.type
_entity.pdbx_description
1 polymer ?
#
loop_
_entity_poly.entity_id
_entity_poly.type
_entity_poly.pdbx_seq_one_letter_code
_entity_poly.pdbx_strand_id
1 'polypeptide(L)'
;MKINYDEPIKYVGNEEVNIDYHDGQLRHAVGVTSLQMLRSNREHPEEAEGTGWTYNHSPMLAYHKGKLYLEYLSNPIEEHAAPGHTLLKISGDGMHWTKPVIVFPLYKVPDGLFQYDGKKLPDNSYAVMHQRMGFYEAPNGKLLILGNYGISPDVNQVPFGKFSIGRVVREVYPDDTFGPIYFIRNNVNTIWNENNTNYPLYTSSEDKAFVEACNMLLANPLVTQQWAEEQGDEDELITVKSKDGGAYYNKAFCWYKLEDGSTVGLWKWMKCAVSHDEGKTWSAVADTPTIRHSGAKIWGQRTPDGKYALVYNPHTNNICRWPLAVATGSDGLTYDKLMCVMGDISPKRYVGGAFKNTGFNYVRGIETNSGKGPDEAMYVAYSVNKEDIWLSRIPTPIVDRVEEDIHEDFSDMEIDSWVKGWNVYSPAWAPVGVCKAPDNKGNCLKLEDFDRYDYAKAERIFKEGRKVTAKIRLMANQTDHGDLYIEMCDKKGSFPLRVVLNSKGEVRILHGRKNLTAAKYEPGKWYDVEITADVQSNSFDVVIDGKSLSASQSYQGQGTGMKGWFFIAPVNSLERIVFRTGNIRRDPDINTLWTEGKDLPDAGDKCQAAAYFIKQLDIVSE
;
A
#
# COMPACT_ATOMS: atom_id res chain seq x y z
N MET A 1 22.37 -21.53 12.15
CA MET A 1 21.44 -20.92 13.13
C MET A 1 20.52 -22.01 13.71
N LYS A 2 20.13 -21.96 15.01
CA LYS A 2 19.25 -23.00 15.58
C LYS A 2 17.80 -22.52 15.49
N ILE A 3 17.03 -23.12 14.57
CA ILE A 3 15.61 -22.79 14.39
C ILE A 3 14.79 -23.44 15.50
N ASN A 4 13.90 -22.64 16.11
CA ASN A 4 12.88 -23.16 17.02
C ASN A 4 11.63 -23.53 16.21
N TYR A 5 11.40 -24.81 15.94
CA TYR A 5 10.26 -25.25 15.11
C TYR A 5 8.88 -25.07 15.77
N ASP A 6 8.82 -24.73 17.07
CA ASP A 6 7.57 -24.39 17.74
C ASP A 6 7.12 -22.95 17.51
N GLU A 7 8.08 -22.05 17.26
CA GLU A 7 7.89 -20.67 16.88
C GLU A 7 9.07 -20.26 15.97
N PRO A 8 9.02 -20.60 14.66
CA PRO A 8 10.15 -20.40 13.75
C PRO A 8 10.54 -18.93 13.58
N ILE A 9 9.56 -18.03 13.59
CA ILE A 9 9.80 -16.59 13.56
C ILE A 9 9.12 -15.92 14.76
N LYS A 10 9.74 -14.86 15.28
CA LYS A 10 9.23 -14.13 16.45
C LYS A 10 9.52 -12.64 16.37
N TYR A 11 8.63 -11.85 16.96
CA TYR A 11 8.85 -10.45 17.26
C TYR A 11 9.23 -10.29 18.75
N VAL A 12 10.29 -9.53 19.00
CA VAL A 12 10.84 -9.32 20.35
C VAL A 12 10.89 -7.83 20.76
N GLY A 13 10.40 -6.93 19.91
CA GLY A 13 10.29 -5.51 20.22
C GLY A 13 9.19 -5.21 21.25
N ASN A 14 9.10 -3.95 21.65
CA ASN A 14 8.18 -3.47 22.69
C ASN A 14 7.08 -2.54 22.12
N GLU A 15 6.99 -2.39 20.78
CA GLU A 15 6.00 -1.54 20.16
C GLU A 15 4.60 -2.17 20.28
N GLU A 16 3.67 -1.38 20.82
CA GLU A 16 2.26 -1.73 20.91
C GLU A 16 1.47 -1.03 19.80
N VAL A 17 0.59 -1.77 19.17
CA VAL A 17 -0.28 -1.25 18.10
C VAL A 17 -1.63 -0.87 18.67
N ASN A 18 -2.03 0.39 18.47
CA ASN A 18 -3.36 0.86 18.82
C ASN A 18 -4.22 0.99 17.56
N ILE A 19 -5.18 0.09 17.38
CA ILE A 19 -6.05 0.05 16.19
C ILE A 19 -7.10 1.17 16.12
N ASP A 20 -7.23 1.98 17.17
CA ASP A 20 -8.09 3.19 17.13
C ASP A 20 -7.44 4.33 16.32
N TYR A 21 -6.23 4.11 15.79
CA TYR A 21 -5.49 5.04 14.95
C TYR A 21 -5.02 4.36 13.67
N HIS A 22 -5.09 5.07 12.54
CA HIS A 22 -4.68 4.52 11.23
C HIS A 22 -3.21 4.10 11.21
N ASP A 23 -2.33 4.89 11.83
CA ASP A 23 -0.89 4.60 11.95
C ASP A 23 -0.55 3.62 13.08
N GLY A 24 -1.55 3.14 13.82
CA GLY A 24 -1.37 2.26 14.95
C GLY A 24 -0.60 2.86 16.11
N GLN A 25 -0.37 4.17 16.12
CA GLN A 25 0.54 4.88 17.03
C GLN A 25 2.00 4.35 16.97
N LEU A 26 2.41 3.82 15.83
CA LEU A 26 3.77 3.39 15.57
C LEU A 26 4.64 4.56 15.07
N ARG A 27 5.95 4.48 15.31
CA ARG A 27 6.90 5.30 14.55
C ARG A 27 6.79 4.96 13.07
N HIS A 28 6.98 5.95 12.21
CA HIS A 28 7.00 5.72 10.78
C HIS A 28 8.38 5.26 10.29
N ALA A 29 8.42 4.36 9.34
CA ALA A 29 9.64 4.10 8.58
C ALA A 29 10.00 5.36 7.77
N VAL A 30 11.28 5.74 7.77
CA VAL A 30 11.75 7.01 7.18
C VAL A 30 11.80 6.92 5.66
N GLY A 31 11.27 7.93 4.98
CA GLY A 31 11.41 8.11 3.53
C GLY A 31 10.48 7.25 2.68
N VAL A 32 9.42 6.69 3.28
CA VAL A 32 8.43 5.88 2.55
C VAL A 32 7.62 6.75 1.61
N THR A 33 7.57 6.37 0.35
CA THR A 33 6.66 6.98 -0.64
C THR A 33 5.56 6.01 -1.02
N SER A 34 4.31 6.43 -0.86
CA SER A 34 3.11 5.66 -1.23
C SER A 34 2.34 6.37 -2.32
N LEU A 35 2.18 5.69 -3.46
CA LEU A 35 1.53 6.20 -4.66
C LEU A 35 0.27 5.40 -4.97
N GLN A 36 -0.81 6.08 -5.32
CA GLN A 36 -2.02 5.44 -5.81
C GLN A 36 -1.87 5.07 -7.30
N MET A 37 -1.80 3.77 -7.57
CA MET A 37 -1.61 3.23 -8.92
C MET A 37 -2.90 3.18 -9.73
N LEU A 38 -4.02 2.97 -9.05
CA LEU A 38 -5.37 3.03 -9.59
C LEU A 38 -6.29 3.69 -8.58
N ARG A 39 -6.98 4.73 -8.99
CA ARG A 39 -8.13 5.31 -8.32
C ARG A 39 -9.37 4.89 -9.10
N SER A 40 -10.23 4.05 -8.51
CA SER A 40 -11.49 3.65 -9.13
C SER A 40 -12.35 4.87 -9.44
N ASN A 41 -12.98 4.87 -10.60
CA ASN A 41 -13.94 5.90 -10.98
C ASN A 41 -15.10 5.28 -11.75
N ARG A 42 -16.29 5.28 -11.16
CA ARG A 42 -17.50 4.72 -11.75
C ARG A 42 -18.14 5.66 -12.76
N GLU A 43 -18.08 6.95 -12.48
CA GLU A 43 -18.69 8.01 -13.28
C GLU A 43 -17.84 8.33 -14.53
N HIS A 44 -16.50 8.27 -14.39
CA HIS A 44 -15.52 8.54 -15.46
C HIS A 44 -14.55 7.38 -15.62
N PRO A 45 -15.01 6.24 -16.18
CA PRO A 45 -14.18 5.03 -16.33
C PRO A 45 -12.87 5.26 -17.08
N GLU A 46 -12.85 6.19 -18.03
CA GLU A 46 -11.69 6.55 -18.85
C GLU A 46 -10.52 7.18 -18.04
N GLU A 47 -10.82 7.69 -16.85
CA GLU A 47 -9.81 8.18 -15.89
C GLU A 47 -9.25 7.08 -14.99
N ALA A 48 -9.82 5.88 -15.03
CA ALA A 48 -9.43 4.72 -14.23
C ALA A 48 -9.00 3.54 -15.12
N GLU A 49 -9.69 2.40 -15.01
CA GLU A 49 -9.37 1.16 -15.74
C GLU A 49 -10.21 0.98 -17.02
N GLY A 50 -11.13 1.87 -17.30
CA GLY A 50 -11.94 1.89 -18.51
C GLY A 50 -13.30 1.20 -18.42
N THR A 51 -13.64 0.56 -17.29
CA THR A 51 -14.93 -0.15 -17.10
C THR A 51 -15.83 0.48 -16.05
N GLY A 52 -15.28 1.33 -15.16
CA GLY A 52 -15.99 1.88 -14.01
C GLY A 52 -16.22 0.87 -12.88
N TRP A 53 -15.45 -0.21 -12.89
CA TRP A 53 -15.52 -1.24 -11.86
C TRP A 53 -14.83 -0.78 -10.59
N THR A 54 -15.41 -1.15 -9.45
CA THR A 54 -15.00 -0.61 -8.17
C THR A 54 -14.46 -1.66 -7.20
N TYR A 55 -14.27 -2.89 -7.66
CA TYR A 55 -13.57 -3.92 -6.93
C TYR A 55 -12.24 -4.22 -7.62
N ASN A 56 -11.14 -3.65 -7.09
CA ASN A 56 -9.79 -3.85 -7.60
C ASN A 56 -8.93 -4.43 -6.47
N HIS A 57 -8.30 -5.59 -6.73
CA HIS A 57 -7.72 -6.35 -5.63
C HIS A 57 -6.57 -7.26 -6.03
N SER A 58 -5.93 -7.86 -5.01
CA SER A 58 -4.87 -8.86 -5.14
C SER A 58 -3.74 -8.44 -6.07
N PRO A 59 -3.12 -7.26 -5.89
CA PRO A 59 -2.01 -6.86 -6.73
C PRO A 59 -0.83 -7.80 -6.56
N MET A 60 -0.14 -8.04 -7.67
CA MET A 60 1.09 -8.80 -7.77
C MET A 60 2.16 -7.95 -8.43
N LEU A 61 3.40 -8.06 -7.99
CA LEU A 61 4.49 -7.19 -8.42
C LEU A 61 5.68 -8.01 -8.90
N ALA A 62 6.24 -7.64 -10.06
CA ALA A 62 7.45 -8.23 -10.59
C ALA A 62 8.44 -7.14 -11.04
N TYR A 63 9.72 -7.47 -11.01
CA TYR A 63 10.77 -6.69 -11.65
C TYR A 63 11.59 -7.59 -12.57
N HIS A 64 11.60 -7.27 -13.86
CA HIS A 64 12.25 -8.07 -14.87
C HIS A 64 12.89 -7.18 -15.94
N LYS A 65 14.19 -7.39 -16.23
CA LYS A 65 14.94 -6.67 -17.28
C LYS A 65 14.76 -5.16 -17.26
N GLY A 66 14.82 -4.56 -16.07
CA GLY A 66 14.76 -3.11 -15.89
C GLY A 66 13.36 -2.52 -15.83
N LYS A 67 12.31 -3.33 -15.79
CA LYS A 67 10.92 -2.87 -15.70
C LYS A 67 10.18 -3.49 -14.51
N LEU A 68 9.33 -2.69 -13.89
CA LEU A 68 8.34 -3.12 -12.90
C LEU A 68 7.02 -3.44 -13.60
N TYR A 69 6.38 -4.52 -13.19
CA TYR A 69 5.09 -4.99 -13.66
C TYR A 69 4.15 -5.13 -12.48
N LEU A 70 3.00 -4.46 -12.53
CA LEU A 70 1.97 -4.49 -11.49
C LEU A 70 0.68 -5.05 -12.09
N GLU A 71 0.36 -6.28 -11.71
CA GLU A 71 -0.87 -6.98 -12.07
C GLU A 71 -1.90 -6.84 -10.95
N TYR A 72 -3.19 -6.74 -11.29
CA TYR A 72 -4.30 -6.80 -10.34
C TYR A 72 -5.60 -7.22 -11.02
N LEU A 73 -6.49 -7.84 -10.25
CA LEU A 73 -7.83 -8.16 -10.75
C LEU A 73 -8.77 -6.95 -10.63
N SER A 74 -9.75 -6.91 -11.53
CA SER A 74 -10.84 -5.94 -11.50
C SER A 74 -12.17 -6.65 -11.77
N ASN A 75 -13.14 -6.45 -10.87
CA ASN A 75 -14.51 -6.96 -10.94
C ASN A 75 -15.50 -5.80 -10.81
N PRO A 76 -16.77 -5.95 -11.23
CA PRO A 76 -17.73 -4.84 -11.23
C PRO A 76 -17.91 -4.16 -9.87
N ILE A 77 -18.15 -4.94 -8.81
CA ILE A 77 -18.58 -4.40 -7.52
C ILE A 77 -18.02 -5.16 -6.31
N GLU A 78 -17.74 -6.45 -6.45
CA GLU A 78 -17.34 -7.31 -5.33
C GLU A 78 -16.46 -8.48 -5.78
N GLU A 79 -15.96 -9.25 -4.79
CA GLU A 79 -15.01 -10.33 -5.01
C GLU A 79 -15.54 -11.44 -5.95
N HIS A 80 -16.83 -11.72 -5.91
CA HIS A 80 -17.44 -12.84 -6.64
C HIS A 80 -18.37 -12.38 -7.77
N ALA A 81 -18.42 -11.09 -8.07
CA ALA A 81 -19.25 -10.58 -9.15
C ALA A 81 -18.59 -10.75 -10.51
N ALA A 82 -19.20 -11.62 -11.36
CA ALA A 82 -18.80 -11.75 -12.76
C ALA A 82 -19.37 -10.58 -13.60
N PRO A 83 -18.71 -10.23 -14.71
CA PRO A 83 -17.45 -10.77 -15.21
C PRO A 83 -16.22 -10.14 -14.53
N GLY A 84 -15.07 -10.83 -14.56
CA GLY A 84 -13.82 -10.29 -14.06
C GLY A 84 -12.70 -10.34 -15.09
N HIS A 85 -11.75 -9.42 -15.01
CA HIS A 85 -10.54 -9.39 -15.82
C HIS A 85 -9.30 -9.08 -14.99
N THR A 86 -8.13 -9.32 -15.54
CA THR A 86 -6.85 -8.94 -14.94
C THR A 86 -6.20 -7.83 -15.74
N LEU A 87 -5.71 -6.82 -15.04
CA LEU A 87 -5.08 -5.63 -15.58
C LEU A 87 -3.60 -5.61 -15.23
N LEU A 88 -2.79 -4.99 -16.08
CA LEU A 88 -1.36 -4.82 -15.92
C LEU A 88 -0.97 -3.36 -16.16
N LYS A 89 -0.11 -2.83 -15.29
CA LYS A 89 0.61 -1.57 -15.48
C LYS A 89 2.12 -1.85 -15.50
N ILE A 90 2.87 -1.05 -16.23
CA ILE A 90 4.31 -1.21 -16.44
C ILE A 90 5.02 0.11 -16.14
N SER A 91 6.20 0.04 -15.50
CA SER A 91 7.03 1.19 -15.18
C SER A 91 8.51 0.87 -15.35
N GLY A 92 9.28 1.84 -15.84
CA GLY A 92 10.75 1.76 -15.87
C GLY A 92 11.43 2.25 -14.59
N ASP A 93 10.75 3.03 -13.77
CA ASP A 93 11.35 3.74 -12.62
C ASP A 93 10.55 3.58 -11.31
N GLY A 94 9.35 2.99 -11.35
CA GLY A 94 8.45 2.83 -10.23
C GLY A 94 7.57 4.04 -9.90
N MET A 95 7.81 5.19 -10.54
CA MET A 95 7.00 6.41 -10.37
C MET A 95 6.03 6.61 -11.53
N HIS A 96 6.52 6.46 -12.76
CA HIS A 96 5.74 6.68 -13.97
C HIS A 96 5.25 5.35 -14.51
N TRP A 97 3.92 5.18 -14.52
CA TRP A 97 3.27 3.94 -14.89
C TRP A 97 2.40 4.13 -16.14
N THR A 98 2.38 3.13 -16.99
CA THR A 98 1.46 3.08 -18.13
C THR A 98 0.01 3.14 -17.69
N LYS A 99 -0.90 3.50 -18.59
CA LYS A 99 -2.31 3.17 -18.39
C LYS A 99 -2.46 1.66 -18.25
N PRO A 100 -3.48 1.17 -17.49
CA PRO A 100 -3.69 -0.25 -17.35
C PRO A 100 -4.07 -0.88 -18.70
N VAL A 101 -3.53 -2.06 -18.97
CA VAL A 101 -3.87 -2.89 -20.12
C VAL A 101 -4.45 -4.21 -19.66
N ILE A 102 -5.41 -4.77 -20.40
CA ILE A 102 -6.01 -6.06 -20.08
C ILE A 102 -5.01 -7.16 -20.43
N VAL A 103 -4.57 -7.91 -19.42
CA VAL A 103 -3.68 -9.06 -19.61
C VAL A 103 -4.43 -10.37 -19.69
N PHE A 104 -5.47 -10.56 -18.88
CA PHE A 104 -6.42 -11.66 -19.04
C PHE A 104 -7.82 -11.08 -19.21
N PRO A 105 -8.44 -11.27 -20.40
CA PRO A 105 -9.74 -10.69 -20.72
C PRO A 105 -10.89 -11.45 -20.04
N LEU A 106 -12.09 -10.94 -20.21
CA LEU A 106 -13.31 -11.64 -19.82
C LEU A 106 -13.36 -13.04 -20.45
N TYR A 107 -13.59 -14.05 -19.65
CA TYR A 107 -13.70 -15.42 -20.10
C TYR A 107 -15.18 -15.83 -20.13
N LYS A 108 -15.75 -15.94 -21.33
CA LYS A 108 -17.09 -16.51 -21.49
C LYS A 108 -17.01 -18.01 -21.30
N VAL A 109 -17.77 -18.52 -20.33
CA VAL A 109 -17.89 -19.95 -20.07
C VAL A 109 -18.65 -20.61 -21.23
N PRO A 110 -18.21 -21.75 -21.77
CA PRO A 110 -18.97 -22.45 -22.79
C PRO A 110 -20.39 -22.80 -22.33
N ASP A 111 -21.36 -22.60 -23.21
CA ASP A 111 -22.77 -22.89 -22.92
C ASP A 111 -23.04 -24.41 -22.83
N GLY A 112 -24.11 -24.77 -22.14
CA GLY A 112 -24.57 -26.18 -22.07
C GLY A 112 -23.85 -27.05 -21.04
N LEU A 113 -22.95 -26.48 -20.24
CA LEU A 113 -22.21 -27.21 -19.21
C LEU A 113 -23.03 -27.38 -17.92
N PHE A 114 -22.64 -28.38 -17.15
CA PHE A 114 -23.19 -28.66 -15.83
C PHE A 114 -22.11 -28.48 -14.78
N GLN A 115 -22.50 -28.06 -13.60
CA GLN A 115 -21.62 -27.97 -12.44
C GLN A 115 -21.27 -29.37 -11.93
N TYR A 116 -20.27 -29.44 -11.05
CA TYR A 116 -19.89 -30.69 -10.39
C TYR A 116 -21.06 -31.34 -9.59
N ASP A 117 -22.06 -30.59 -9.16
CA ASP A 117 -23.24 -31.05 -8.44
C ASP A 117 -24.41 -31.43 -9.37
N GLY A 118 -24.19 -31.43 -10.66
CA GLY A 118 -25.17 -31.78 -11.70
C GLY A 118 -26.14 -30.66 -12.08
N LYS A 119 -26.01 -29.48 -11.52
CA LYS A 119 -26.83 -28.32 -11.93
C LYS A 119 -26.30 -27.72 -13.23
N LYS A 120 -27.20 -27.39 -14.15
CA LYS A 120 -26.83 -26.70 -15.38
C LYS A 120 -26.29 -25.30 -15.07
N LEU A 121 -25.16 -24.95 -15.65
CA LEU A 121 -24.69 -23.55 -15.64
C LEU A 121 -25.63 -22.68 -16.48
N PRO A 122 -25.94 -21.46 -16.05
CA PRO A 122 -26.69 -20.53 -16.89
C PRO A 122 -25.94 -20.27 -18.20
N ASP A 123 -26.66 -20.25 -19.30
CA ASP A 123 -26.10 -19.89 -20.60
C ASP A 123 -25.62 -18.42 -20.56
N ASN A 124 -24.57 -18.10 -21.31
CA ASN A 124 -23.88 -16.79 -21.29
C ASN A 124 -23.22 -16.43 -19.96
N SER A 125 -22.83 -17.39 -19.15
CA SER A 125 -22.03 -17.16 -17.95
C SER A 125 -20.63 -16.67 -18.26
N TYR A 126 -20.08 -15.84 -17.38
CA TYR A 126 -18.71 -15.37 -17.42
C TYR A 126 -17.95 -15.80 -16.17
N ALA A 127 -16.66 -16.00 -16.33
CA ALA A 127 -15.76 -16.25 -15.22
C ALA A 127 -15.45 -14.98 -14.43
N VAL A 128 -15.01 -15.18 -13.22
CA VAL A 128 -14.51 -14.19 -12.27
C VAL A 128 -13.22 -14.68 -11.63
N MET A 129 -12.51 -13.80 -10.98
CA MET A 129 -11.28 -14.08 -10.22
C MET A 129 -10.09 -14.57 -11.05
N HIS A 130 -9.34 -13.60 -11.57
CA HIS A 130 -8.04 -13.83 -12.20
C HIS A 130 -6.94 -13.50 -11.19
N GLN A 131 -6.91 -14.13 -10.03
CA GLN A 131 -6.01 -13.76 -8.95
C GLN A 131 -5.11 -14.90 -8.51
N ARG A 132 -4.13 -14.56 -7.68
CA ARG A 132 -3.39 -15.44 -6.79
C ARG A 132 -2.30 -16.26 -7.43
N MET A 133 -1.79 -15.79 -8.54
CA MET A 133 -0.65 -16.46 -9.15
C MET A 133 0.52 -15.52 -9.42
N GLY A 134 0.28 -14.32 -9.94
CA GLY A 134 1.31 -13.31 -10.16
C GLY A 134 2.26 -13.64 -11.29
N PHE A 135 3.55 -13.62 -11.01
CA PHE A 135 4.59 -13.73 -12.04
C PHE A 135 5.55 -14.89 -11.77
N TYR A 136 6.14 -15.41 -12.85
CA TYR A 136 7.24 -16.34 -12.79
C TYR A 136 8.33 -15.96 -13.79
N GLU A 137 9.52 -15.68 -13.29
CA GLU A 137 10.71 -15.51 -14.09
C GLU A 137 11.37 -16.87 -14.28
N ALA A 138 11.25 -17.41 -15.47
CA ALA A 138 11.81 -18.72 -15.78
C ALA A 138 13.34 -18.64 -15.98
N PRO A 139 14.11 -19.69 -15.61
CA PRO A 139 15.56 -19.74 -15.81
C PRO A 139 16.00 -19.55 -17.27
N ASN A 140 15.16 -19.82 -18.25
CA ASN A 140 15.41 -19.55 -19.67
C ASN A 140 15.15 -18.08 -20.09
N GLY A 141 14.88 -17.18 -19.13
CA GLY A 141 14.76 -15.75 -19.33
C GLY A 141 13.38 -15.27 -19.80
N LYS A 142 12.37 -16.14 -19.85
CA LYS A 142 10.97 -15.77 -20.11
C LYS A 142 10.30 -15.27 -18.84
N LEU A 143 9.49 -14.21 -18.98
CA LEU A 143 8.58 -13.76 -17.94
C LEU A 143 7.19 -14.30 -18.22
N LEU A 144 6.66 -15.13 -17.33
CA LEU A 144 5.29 -15.62 -17.37
C LEU A 144 4.42 -14.80 -16.42
N ILE A 145 3.22 -14.44 -16.88
CA ILE A 145 2.17 -13.87 -16.06
C ILE A 145 1.03 -14.88 -15.93
N LEU A 146 0.42 -14.94 -14.77
CA LEU A 146 -0.42 -16.04 -14.32
C LEU A 146 -1.74 -15.52 -13.79
N GLY A 147 -2.81 -16.27 -13.99
CA GLY A 147 -4.13 -15.95 -13.45
C GLY A 147 -4.94 -17.21 -13.17
N ASN A 148 -6.11 -17.03 -12.57
CA ASN A 148 -7.04 -18.12 -12.30
C ASN A 148 -8.47 -17.70 -12.66
N TYR A 149 -9.13 -18.48 -13.51
CA TYR A 149 -10.55 -18.34 -13.82
C TYR A 149 -11.39 -19.23 -12.92
N GLY A 150 -12.46 -18.68 -12.38
CA GLY A 150 -13.46 -19.41 -11.64
C GLY A 150 -14.87 -18.97 -12.02
N ILE A 151 -15.88 -19.69 -11.57
CA ILE A 151 -17.28 -19.34 -11.77
C ILE A 151 -17.96 -19.04 -10.42
N SER A 152 -18.91 -18.14 -10.43
CA SER A 152 -19.79 -17.84 -9.29
C SER A 152 -21.22 -17.79 -9.78
N PRO A 153 -21.87 -18.95 -9.96
CA PRO A 153 -23.22 -19.04 -10.52
C PRO A 153 -24.29 -18.42 -9.63
N ASP A 154 -24.05 -18.32 -8.33
CA ASP A 154 -24.87 -17.59 -7.38
C ASP A 154 -24.03 -16.96 -6.26
N VAL A 155 -24.60 -16.05 -5.50
CA VAL A 155 -23.91 -15.25 -4.46
C VAL A 155 -23.28 -16.06 -3.32
N ASN A 156 -23.68 -17.31 -3.15
CA ASN A 156 -23.16 -18.21 -2.11
C ASN A 156 -22.03 -19.11 -2.63
N GLN A 157 -21.77 -19.10 -3.93
CA GLN A 157 -20.77 -19.94 -4.57
C GLN A 157 -19.52 -19.13 -4.87
N VAL A 158 -18.42 -19.53 -4.26
CA VAL A 158 -17.14 -18.86 -4.42
C VAL A 158 -16.40 -19.39 -5.65
N PRO A 159 -15.73 -18.54 -6.46
CA PRO A 159 -15.11 -18.93 -7.74
C PRO A 159 -13.76 -19.65 -7.58
N PHE A 160 -13.63 -20.43 -6.55
CA PHE A 160 -12.48 -21.27 -6.26
C PHE A 160 -12.98 -22.60 -5.67
N GLY A 161 -12.10 -23.54 -5.40
CA GLY A 161 -12.52 -24.86 -5.04
C GLY A 161 -13.17 -25.57 -6.22
N LYS A 162 -14.27 -26.18 -5.96
CA LYS A 162 -15.08 -26.89 -6.96
C LYS A 162 -15.61 -26.00 -8.09
N PHE A 163 -15.51 -24.68 -7.95
CA PHE A 163 -15.93 -23.70 -8.95
C PHE A 163 -14.77 -23.05 -9.71
N SER A 164 -13.53 -23.40 -9.39
CA SER A 164 -12.37 -23.01 -10.19
C SER A 164 -12.40 -23.74 -11.54
N ILE A 165 -12.15 -23.01 -12.63
CA ILE A 165 -11.99 -23.58 -13.97
C ILE A 165 -10.56 -24.10 -14.13
N GLY A 166 -9.59 -23.23 -13.81
CA GLY A 166 -8.18 -23.57 -13.92
C GLY A 166 -7.29 -22.35 -13.97
N ARG A 167 -6.01 -22.62 -14.01
CA ARG A 167 -4.95 -21.61 -14.01
C ARG A 167 -4.49 -21.33 -15.42
N VAL A 168 -4.42 -20.05 -15.76
CA VAL A 168 -4.00 -19.57 -17.07
C VAL A 168 -2.64 -18.91 -17.01
N VAL A 169 -1.94 -18.96 -18.12
CA VAL A 169 -0.59 -18.43 -18.30
C VAL A 169 -0.43 -17.82 -19.68
N ARG A 170 0.37 -16.79 -19.76
CA ARG A 170 0.92 -16.25 -21.01
C ARG A 170 2.31 -15.65 -20.78
N GLU A 171 3.07 -15.46 -21.84
CA GLU A 171 4.35 -14.77 -21.78
C GLU A 171 4.15 -13.26 -21.89
N VAL A 172 4.95 -12.49 -21.13
CA VAL A 172 5.17 -11.07 -21.34
C VAL A 172 6.46 -10.92 -22.15
N TYR A 173 6.35 -10.38 -23.36
CA TYR A 173 7.48 -10.18 -24.25
C TYR A 173 8.32 -8.94 -23.84
N PRO A 174 9.59 -8.83 -24.26
CA PRO A 174 10.44 -7.67 -23.93
C PRO A 174 9.92 -6.32 -24.43
N ASP A 175 9.08 -6.32 -25.46
CA ASP A 175 8.40 -5.14 -26.02
C ASP A 175 7.07 -4.81 -25.34
N ASP A 176 6.77 -5.48 -24.21
CA ASP A 176 5.56 -5.34 -23.41
C ASP A 176 4.27 -5.84 -24.11
N THR A 177 4.40 -6.56 -25.21
CA THR A 177 3.30 -7.33 -25.81
C THR A 177 3.14 -8.68 -25.13
N PHE A 178 2.09 -9.41 -25.47
CA PHE A 178 1.75 -10.66 -24.78
C PHE A 178 1.59 -11.82 -25.77
N GLY A 179 2.11 -12.97 -25.36
CA GLY A 179 1.85 -14.24 -26.02
C GLY A 179 0.38 -14.68 -25.95
N PRO A 180 -0.01 -15.76 -26.65
CA PRO A 180 -1.33 -16.37 -26.50
C PRO A 180 -1.61 -16.83 -25.07
N ILE A 181 -2.89 -16.94 -24.72
CA ILE A 181 -3.33 -17.45 -23.40
C ILE A 181 -3.48 -18.97 -23.50
N TYR A 182 -2.96 -19.66 -22.51
CA TYR A 182 -3.08 -21.09 -22.34
C TYR A 182 -3.55 -21.44 -20.93
N PHE A 183 -4.28 -22.54 -20.75
CA PHE A 183 -4.35 -23.15 -19.44
C PHE A 183 -3.02 -23.82 -19.14
N ILE A 184 -2.42 -23.49 -18.01
CA ILE A 184 -1.26 -24.22 -17.51
C ILE A 184 -1.73 -25.49 -16.78
N ARG A 185 -2.92 -25.41 -16.16
CA ARG A 185 -3.58 -26.53 -15.49
C ARG A 185 -5.09 -26.27 -15.38
N ASN A 186 -5.89 -27.23 -15.82
CA ASN A 186 -7.31 -27.25 -15.49
C ASN A 186 -7.50 -27.75 -14.06
N ASN A 187 -8.61 -27.39 -13.45
CA ASN A 187 -8.94 -27.91 -12.12
C ASN A 187 -9.29 -29.40 -12.22
N VAL A 188 -8.39 -30.25 -11.73
CA VAL A 188 -8.48 -31.72 -11.85
C VAL A 188 -9.61 -32.32 -11.02
N ASN A 189 -10.13 -31.63 -10.04
CA ASN A 189 -11.18 -32.10 -9.14
C ASN A 189 -12.59 -31.69 -9.59
N THR A 190 -12.73 -31.26 -10.85
CA THR A 190 -13.99 -30.77 -11.42
C THR A 190 -14.24 -31.33 -12.83
N ILE A 191 -15.24 -30.76 -13.51
CA ILE A 191 -15.64 -31.10 -14.86
C ILE A 191 -14.69 -30.54 -15.95
N TRP A 192 -13.80 -29.61 -15.59
CA TRP A 192 -13.03 -28.84 -16.57
C TRP A 192 -11.89 -29.65 -17.18
N ASN A 193 -11.80 -29.63 -18.51
CA ASN A 193 -10.77 -30.29 -19.29
C ASN A 193 -10.60 -29.60 -20.65
N GLU A 194 -9.67 -30.06 -21.47
CA GLU A 194 -9.36 -29.48 -22.79
C GLU A 194 -10.55 -29.42 -23.75
N ASN A 195 -11.58 -30.28 -23.59
CA ASN A 195 -12.73 -30.34 -24.50
C ASN A 195 -13.83 -29.33 -24.13
N ASN A 196 -13.78 -28.73 -22.93
CA ASN A 196 -14.82 -27.83 -22.44
C ASN A 196 -14.29 -26.50 -21.93
N THR A 197 -13.07 -26.11 -22.34
CA THR A 197 -12.46 -24.82 -22.11
C THR A 197 -12.14 -24.10 -23.42
N ASN A 198 -12.14 -22.75 -23.41
CA ASN A 198 -11.94 -21.95 -24.63
C ASN A 198 -10.47 -21.66 -24.95
N TYR A 199 -9.54 -21.93 -24.02
CA TYR A 199 -8.12 -21.83 -24.27
C TYR A 199 -7.50 -23.22 -24.23
N PRO A 200 -6.49 -23.51 -25.10
CA PRO A 200 -5.80 -24.77 -25.10
C PRO A 200 -4.87 -24.91 -23.89
N LEU A 201 -4.39 -26.14 -23.62
CA LEU A 201 -3.29 -26.34 -22.68
C LEU A 201 -1.97 -25.83 -23.25
N TYR A 202 -1.08 -25.36 -22.37
CA TYR A 202 0.24 -24.83 -22.72
C TYR A 202 1.12 -25.78 -23.53
N THR A 203 0.89 -27.09 -23.38
CA THR A 203 1.60 -28.14 -24.11
C THR A 203 1.33 -28.13 -25.62
N SER A 204 0.26 -27.49 -26.06
CA SER A 204 -0.08 -27.31 -27.47
C SER A 204 0.64 -26.14 -28.14
N SER A 205 1.40 -25.35 -27.39
CA SER A 205 2.16 -24.23 -27.94
C SER A 205 3.28 -24.70 -28.85
N GLU A 206 3.46 -24.03 -29.99
CA GLU A 206 4.59 -24.29 -30.89
C GLU A 206 5.91 -23.68 -30.34
N ASP A 207 5.85 -22.70 -29.43
CA ASP A 207 7.01 -22.15 -28.74
C ASP A 207 7.51 -23.12 -27.67
N LYS A 208 8.49 -23.93 -28.04
CA LYS A 208 9.10 -24.93 -27.14
C LYS A 208 9.74 -24.27 -25.89
N ALA A 209 10.29 -23.07 -26.02
CA ALA A 209 10.89 -22.39 -24.88
C ALA A 209 9.83 -21.89 -23.89
N PHE A 210 8.66 -21.50 -24.37
CA PHE A 210 7.51 -21.21 -23.52
C PHE A 210 7.00 -22.48 -22.81
N VAL A 211 6.88 -23.60 -23.53
CA VAL A 211 6.49 -24.88 -22.91
C VAL A 211 7.50 -25.30 -21.84
N GLU A 212 8.79 -25.14 -22.11
CA GLU A 212 9.84 -25.41 -21.12
C GLU A 212 9.70 -24.51 -19.89
N ALA A 213 9.47 -23.21 -20.06
CA ALA A 213 9.24 -22.27 -18.94
C ALA A 213 8.03 -22.68 -18.08
N CYS A 214 6.94 -23.11 -18.71
CA CYS A 214 5.78 -23.66 -18.01
C CYS A 214 6.11 -24.95 -17.24
N ASN A 215 6.90 -25.87 -17.83
CA ASN A 215 7.35 -27.08 -17.15
C ASN A 215 8.25 -26.75 -15.93
N MET A 216 9.14 -25.76 -16.06
CA MET A 216 9.97 -25.29 -14.95
C MET A 216 9.12 -24.69 -13.82
N LEU A 217 8.09 -23.92 -14.16
CA LEU A 217 7.13 -23.40 -13.20
C LEU A 217 6.41 -24.53 -12.45
N LEU A 218 5.87 -25.50 -13.16
CA LEU A 218 5.16 -26.64 -12.56
C LEU A 218 6.08 -27.50 -11.68
N ALA A 219 7.37 -27.55 -11.98
CA ALA A 219 8.38 -28.25 -11.18
C ALA A 219 8.87 -27.45 -9.97
N ASN A 220 8.44 -26.17 -9.81
CA ASN A 220 8.88 -25.30 -8.71
C ASN A 220 7.85 -25.34 -7.56
N PRO A 221 8.14 -26.08 -6.46
CA PRO A 221 7.18 -26.24 -5.38
C PRO A 221 6.91 -24.94 -4.62
N LEU A 222 7.86 -23.99 -4.56
CA LEU A 222 7.67 -22.72 -3.87
C LEU A 222 6.67 -21.81 -4.60
N VAL A 223 6.72 -21.78 -5.93
CA VAL A 223 5.77 -21.01 -6.74
C VAL A 223 4.41 -21.68 -6.78
N THR A 224 4.36 -22.99 -7.00
CA THR A 224 3.09 -23.73 -7.06
C THR A 224 2.39 -23.81 -5.70
N GLN A 225 3.10 -23.70 -4.58
CA GLN A 225 2.50 -23.57 -3.25
C GLN A 225 1.60 -22.33 -3.13
N GLN A 226 1.88 -21.27 -3.87
CA GLN A 226 1.01 -20.08 -3.91
C GLN A 226 -0.35 -20.37 -4.56
N TRP A 227 -0.46 -21.44 -5.34
CA TRP A 227 -1.69 -21.83 -6.01
C TRP A 227 -2.77 -22.33 -5.06
N ALA A 228 -2.36 -22.86 -3.89
CA ALA A 228 -3.25 -23.23 -2.80
C ALA A 228 -3.72 -22.01 -1.97
N GLU A 229 -3.64 -20.81 -2.51
CA GLU A 229 -3.72 -19.56 -1.75
C GLU A 229 -5.05 -19.36 -1.03
N GLU A 230 -6.17 -19.80 -1.59
CA GLU A 230 -7.46 -19.67 -0.90
C GLU A 230 -8.05 -21.01 -0.43
N GLN A 231 -7.80 -22.08 -1.17
CA GLN A 231 -8.21 -23.43 -0.74
C GLN A 231 -7.17 -24.42 -1.23
N GLY A 232 -6.64 -25.22 -0.33
CA GLY A 232 -5.46 -26.04 -0.59
C GLY A 232 -5.72 -27.42 -1.15
N ASP A 233 -6.95 -27.88 -1.19
CA ASP A 233 -7.30 -29.27 -1.57
C ASP A 233 -7.59 -29.46 -3.06
N GLU A 234 -7.62 -28.39 -3.84
CA GLU A 234 -8.04 -28.43 -5.24
C GLU A 234 -6.98 -28.94 -6.19
N ASP A 235 -5.72 -28.66 -5.88
CA ASP A 235 -4.63 -28.95 -6.81
C ASP A 235 -3.68 -30.05 -6.35
N GLU A 236 -3.82 -30.56 -5.14
CA GLU A 236 -2.98 -31.62 -4.54
C GLU A 236 -1.47 -31.38 -4.67
N LEU A 237 -1.06 -30.11 -4.83
CA LEU A 237 0.30 -29.79 -5.24
C LEU A 237 1.31 -29.96 -4.12
N ILE A 238 0.95 -29.55 -2.89
CA ILE A 238 1.84 -29.69 -1.74
C ILE A 238 1.02 -29.78 -0.45
N THR A 239 1.29 -30.82 0.33
CA THR A 239 0.73 -30.97 1.66
C THR A 239 1.75 -30.55 2.72
N VAL A 240 1.48 -29.44 3.41
CA VAL A 240 2.17 -29.11 4.65
C VAL A 240 1.41 -29.76 5.79
N LYS A 241 2.11 -30.33 6.76
CA LYS A 241 1.48 -31.02 7.88
C LYS A 241 1.25 -30.09 9.06
N SER A 242 0.10 -30.24 9.71
CA SER A 242 -0.13 -29.68 11.04
C SER A 242 0.63 -30.47 12.12
N LYS A 243 0.72 -29.92 13.34
CA LYS A 243 1.44 -30.57 14.46
C LYS A 243 0.85 -31.94 14.87
N ASP A 244 -0.42 -32.19 14.62
CA ASP A 244 -1.09 -33.46 14.84
C ASP A 244 -0.88 -34.47 13.70
N GLY A 245 -0.13 -34.09 12.64
CA GLY A 245 0.21 -34.92 11.49
C GLY A 245 -0.83 -34.91 10.37
N GLY A 246 -1.96 -34.24 10.54
CA GLY A 246 -2.95 -34.02 9.49
C GLY A 246 -2.47 -33.05 8.40
N ALA A 247 -3.10 -33.09 7.23
CA ALA A 247 -2.83 -32.10 6.19
C ALA A 247 -3.26 -30.70 6.66
N TYR A 248 -2.41 -29.71 6.41
CA TYR A 248 -2.71 -28.31 6.69
C TYR A 248 -2.95 -27.57 5.37
N TYR A 249 -4.19 -27.21 5.13
CA TYR A 249 -4.59 -26.42 3.96
C TYR A 249 -4.55 -24.94 4.35
N ASN A 250 -3.68 -24.19 3.69
CA ASN A 250 -3.39 -22.83 4.07
C ASN A 250 -3.59 -21.83 2.95
N LYS A 251 -3.95 -20.62 3.37
CA LYS A 251 -4.23 -19.50 2.47
C LYS A 251 -3.07 -18.52 2.43
N ALA A 252 -2.83 -17.94 1.24
CA ALA A 252 -1.97 -16.80 1.02
C ALA A 252 -0.50 -17.01 1.38
N PHE A 253 0.09 -18.02 0.77
CA PHE A 253 1.50 -18.34 0.94
C PHE A 253 2.41 -17.22 0.42
N CYS A 254 3.47 -16.91 1.20
CA CYS A 254 4.68 -16.26 0.75
C CYS A 254 5.90 -16.89 1.41
N TRP A 255 7.09 -16.63 0.90
CA TRP A 255 8.31 -17.24 1.41
C TRP A 255 9.52 -16.34 1.19
N TYR A 256 10.55 -16.55 1.99
CA TYR A 256 11.88 -15.98 1.79
C TYR A 256 12.97 -16.98 2.20
N LYS A 257 14.16 -16.81 1.64
CA LYS A 257 15.32 -17.65 1.97
C LYS A 257 16.18 -17.02 3.07
N LEU A 258 16.62 -17.84 4.01
CA LEU A 258 17.63 -17.50 5.00
C LEU A 258 19.04 -17.60 4.39
N GLU A 259 20.05 -17.11 5.09
CA GLU A 259 21.46 -17.16 4.62
C GLU A 259 21.99 -18.59 4.48
N ASP A 260 21.52 -19.54 5.26
CA ASP A 260 21.90 -20.95 5.17
C ASP A 260 21.17 -21.72 4.06
N GLY A 261 20.33 -21.02 3.25
CA GLY A 261 19.54 -21.61 2.18
C GLY A 261 18.20 -22.17 2.60
N SER A 262 17.90 -22.23 3.91
CA SER A 262 16.58 -22.63 4.41
C SER A 262 15.53 -21.65 3.93
N THR A 263 14.30 -22.15 3.74
CA THR A 263 13.15 -21.35 3.30
C THR A 263 12.14 -21.23 4.43
N VAL A 264 11.76 -20.01 4.77
CA VAL A 264 10.65 -19.72 5.69
C VAL A 264 9.40 -19.51 4.86
N GLY A 265 8.37 -20.32 5.13
CA GLY A 265 7.03 -20.19 4.54
C GLY A 265 6.08 -19.55 5.53
N LEU A 266 5.30 -18.57 5.04
CA LEU A 266 4.34 -17.80 5.83
C LEU A 266 2.95 -17.94 5.21
N TRP A 267 1.94 -18.03 6.05
CA TRP A 267 0.53 -18.08 5.67
C TRP A 267 -0.30 -17.12 6.52
N LYS A 268 -1.56 -16.90 6.13
CA LYS A 268 -2.55 -16.20 6.96
C LYS A 268 -2.64 -16.81 8.36
N TRP A 269 -3.20 -16.05 9.30
CA TRP A 269 -3.53 -16.52 10.64
C TRP A 269 -2.31 -16.91 11.49
N MET A 270 -1.22 -16.15 11.36
CA MET A 270 0.00 -16.36 12.16
C MET A 270 0.62 -17.75 11.99
N LYS A 271 0.66 -18.27 10.78
CA LYS A 271 1.19 -19.61 10.50
C LYS A 271 2.51 -19.54 9.74
N CYS A 272 3.42 -20.42 10.14
CA CYS A 272 4.77 -20.51 9.60
C CYS A 272 5.25 -21.96 9.56
N ALA A 273 6.08 -22.29 8.59
CA ALA A 273 6.84 -23.54 8.53
C ALA A 273 8.21 -23.30 7.88
N VAL A 274 9.13 -24.22 8.02
CA VAL A 274 10.48 -24.13 7.46
C VAL A 274 10.76 -25.33 6.57
N SER A 275 11.38 -25.07 5.42
CA SER A 275 11.87 -26.07 4.48
C SER A 275 13.39 -25.96 4.33
N HIS A 276 14.07 -27.11 4.22
CA HIS A 276 15.51 -27.19 3.97
C HIS A 276 15.86 -27.74 2.57
N ASP A 277 14.85 -27.96 1.73
CA ASP A 277 14.97 -28.60 0.42
C ASP A 277 14.16 -27.87 -0.66
N GLU A 278 14.13 -26.53 -0.59
CA GLU A 278 13.46 -25.64 -1.55
C GLU A 278 11.95 -25.87 -1.67
N GLY A 279 11.31 -26.15 -0.53
CA GLY A 279 9.86 -26.31 -0.45
C GLY A 279 9.35 -27.70 -0.82
N LYS A 280 10.23 -28.70 -1.05
CA LYS A 280 9.81 -30.08 -1.32
C LYS A 280 9.24 -30.73 -0.09
N THR A 281 9.84 -30.48 1.07
CA THR A 281 9.31 -30.90 2.38
C THR A 281 9.34 -29.74 3.37
N TRP A 282 8.43 -29.78 4.33
CA TRP A 282 8.25 -28.73 5.33
C TRP A 282 8.21 -29.29 6.74
N SER A 283 8.69 -28.53 7.71
CA SER A 283 8.38 -28.78 9.12
C SER A 283 6.86 -28.77 9.34
N ALA A 284 6.39 -29.28 10.47
CA ALA A 284 5.01 -29.06 10.87
C ALA A 284 4.73 -27.55 10.98
N VAL A 285 3.52 -27.13 10.56
CA VAL A 285 3.10 -25.73 10.66
C VAL A 285 3.02 -25.32 12.13
N ALA A 286 3.66 -24.24 12.47
CA ALA A 286 3.67 -23.63 13.79
C ALA A 286 2.93 -22.30 13.81
N ASP A 287 2.48 -21.89 14.98
CA ASP A 287 1.99 -20.54 15.25
C ASP A 287 3.14 -19.55 15.45
N THR A 288 2.91 -18.30 15.12
CA THR A 288 3.82 -17.18 15.38
C THR A 288 3.12 -16.15 16.27
N PRO A 289 2.88 -16.45 17.56
CA PRO A 289 1.99 -15.66 18.41
C PRO A 289 2.47 -14.23 18.65
N THR A 290 3.77 -13.99 18.46
CA THR A 290 4.38 -12.67 18.59
C THR A 290 4.30 -11.84 17.28
N ILE A 291 4.20 -12.49 16.11
CA ILE A 291 3.94 -11.84 14.81
C ILE A 291 2.44 -11.87 14.55
N ARG A 292 1.72 -10.97 15.19
CA ARG A 292 0.25 -10.94 15.19
C ARG A 292 -0.28 -10.40 13.87
N HIS A 293 -0.86 -11.27 13.06
CA HIS A 293 -1.56 -10.87 11.83
C HIS A 293 -2.77 -11.77 11.56
N SER A 294 -3.70 -11.26 10.76
CA SER A 294 -4.96 -11.94 10.43
C SER A 294 -5.02 -12.41 8.97
N GLY A 295 -6.20 -12.44 8.40
CA GLY A 295 -6.45 -12.86 7.02
C GLY A 295 -6.04 -11.87 5.92
N ALA A 296 -5.37 -10.76 6.25
CA ALA A 296 -5.01 -9.72 5.28
C ALA A 296 -3.72 -9.98 4.48
N LYS A 297 -3.08 -11.11 4.66
CA LYS A 297 -1.76 -11.52 4.15
C LYS A 297 -0.59 -10.86 4.88
N ILE A 298 0.56 -11.50 4.75
CA ILE A 298 1.87 -11.04 5.17
C ILE A 298 2.82 -11.21 3.98
N TRP A 299 3.76 -10.30 3.82
CA TRP A 299 4.86 -10.42 2.86
C TRP A 299 6.18 -10.40 3.61
N GLY A 300 7.07 -11.34 3.32
CA GLY A 300 8.41 -11.41 3.89
C GLY A 300 9.46 -11.51 2.80
N GLN A 301 10.56 -10.79 2.97
CA GLN A 301 11.71 -10.87 2.07
C GLN A 301 13.03 -10.49 2.74
N ARG A 302 14.14 -10.84 2.09
CA ARG A 302 15.44 -10.23 2.37
C ARG A 302 15.52 -8.88 1.67
N THR A 303 15.95 -7.86 2.41
CA THR A 303 16.07 -6.49 1.90
C THR A 303 17.42 -6.27 1.18
N PRO A 304 17.55 -5.23 0.31
CA PRO A 304 18.78 -4.94 -0.40
C PRO A 304 20.02 -4.79 0.50
N ASP A 305 19.87 -4.25 1.72
CA ASP A 305 20.94 -4.13 2.72
C ASP A 305 21.26 -5.45 3.45
N GLY A 306 20.65 -6.57 3.03
CA GLY A 306 20.93 -7.90 3.54
C GLY A 306 20.18 -8.29 4.82
N LYS A 307 19.34 -7.41 5.36
CA LYS A 307 18.43 -7.70 6.48
C LYS A 307 17.15 -8.37 5.99
N TYR A 308 16.18 -8.53 6.89
CA TYR A 308 14.89 -9.13 6.59
C TYR A 308 13.77 -8.19 7.02
N ALA A 309 12.70 -8.17 6.24
CA ALA A 309 11.51 -7.40 6.52
C ALA A 309 10.24 -8.23 6.35
N LEU A 310 9.27 -8.01 7.24
CA LEU A 310 7.90 -8.52 7.13
C LEU A 310 6.96 -7.33 7.03
N VAL A 311 6.13 -7.29 5.99
CA VAL A 311 5.10 -6.24 5.81
C VAL A 311 3.73 -6.85 5.98
N TYR A 312 2.93 -6.31 6.91
CA TYR A 312 1.63 -6.87 7.29
C TYR A 312 0.80 -5.88 8.12
N ASN A 313 -0.44 -6.25 8.44
CA ASN A 313 -1.25 -5.54 9.43
C ASN A 313 -1.02 -6.18 10.81
N PRO A 314 -0.42 -5.46 11.78
CA PRO A 314 0.15 -6.06 12.98
C PRO A 314 -0.88 -6.29 14.10
N HIS A 315 -2.01 -6.92 13.80
CA HIS A 315 -3.04 -7.31 14.76
C HIS A 315 -3.92 -8.45 14.22
N THR A 316 -4.69 -9.11 15.08
CA THR A 316 -5.48 -10.29 14.74
C THR A 316 -6.92 -10.00 14.29
N ASN A 317 -7.39 -8.78 14.36
CA ASN A 317 -8.72 -8.41 13.89
C ASN A 317 -8.76 -8.46 12.34
N ASN A 318 -9.62 -9.30 11.78
CA ASN A 318 -9.70 -9.47 10.32
C ASN A 318 -10.53 -8.39 9.61
N ILE A 319 -11.27 -7.58 10.35
CA ILE A 319 -12.10 -6.50 9.81
C ILE A 319 -11.25 -5.24 9.62
N CYS A 320 -10.42 -4.92 10.60
CA CYS A 320 -9.51 -3.78 10.57
C CYS A 320 -8.20 -4.18 9.88
N ARG A 321 -7.88 -3.56 8.73
CA ARG A 321 -6.65 -3.88 8.00
C ARG A 321 -5.72 -2.66 7.95
N TRP A 322 -5.42 -2.12 9.10
CA TRP A 322 -4.49 -1.01 9.33
C TRP A 322 -3.77 -1.16 10.69
N PRO A 323 -2.61 -0.49 10.86
CA PRO A 323 -1.79 0.10 9.79
C PRO A 323 -1.23 -0.96 8.85
N LEU A 324 -0.64 -0.52 7.72
CA LEU A 324 0.36 -1.32 7.03
C LEU A 324 1.69 -1.06 7.72
N ALA A 325 2.28 -2.07 8.30
CA ALA A 325 3.51 -1.94 9.07
C ALA A 325 4.61 -2.84 8.54
N VAL A 326 5.86 -2.50 8.86
CA VAL A 326 7.04 -3.31 8.57
C VAL A 326 7.75 -3.68 9.86
N ALA A 327 7.97 -4.99 10.06
CA ALA A 327 8.88 -5.48 11.07
C ALA A 327 10.24 -5.80 10.43
N THR A 328 11.35 -5.45 11.09
CA THR A 328 12.71 -5.70 10.59
C THR A 328 13.52 -6.54 11.56
N GLY A 329 14.43 -7.34 11.01
CA GLY A 329 15.35 -8.19 11.75
C GLY A 329 16.61 -8.52 10.96
N SER A 330 17.65 -8.99 11.63
CA SER A 330 18.96 -9.26 11.00
C SER A 330 19.10 -10.68 10.47
N ASP A 331 18.34 -11.64 10.99
CA ASP A 331 18.54 -13.07 10.76
C ASP A 331 17.39 -13.77 10.02
N GLY A 332 16.29 -13.05 9.79
CA GLY A 332 15.07 -13.59 9.18
C GLY A 332 14.24 -14.49 10.09
N LEU A 333 14.60 -14.62 11.37
CA LEU A 333 13.88 -15.40 12.38
C LEU A 333 13.43 -14.53 13.55
N THR A 334 14.24 -13.53 13.91
CA THR A 334 13.97 -12.62 15.02
C THR A 334 13.82 -11.19 14.50
N TYR A 335 12.67 -10.59 14.79
CA TYR A 335 12.32 -9.22 14.40
C TYR A 335 12.23 -8.37 15.65
N ASP A 336 12.89 -7.23 15.68
CA ASP A 336 13.07 -6.40 16.87
C ASP A 336 12.53 -4.97 16.73
N LYS A 337 12.16 -4.56 15.52
CA LYS A 337 11.51 -3.27 15.23
C LYS A 337 10.21 -3.45 14.48
N LEU A 338 9.24 -2.59 14.78
CA LEU A 338 7.96 -2.51 14.09
C LEU A 338 7.65 -1.04 13.80
N MET A 339 7.44 -0.71 12.52
CA MET A 339 7.26 0.66 12.05
C MET A 339 6.04 0.75 11.13
N CYS A 340 5.37 1.89 11.13
CA CYS A 340 4.30 2.17 10.17
C CYS A 340 4.91 2.44 8.78
N VAL A 341 4.41 1.76 7.78
CA VAL A 341 4.66 2.04 6.35
C VAL A 341 3.61 2.99 5.82
N MET A 342 2.35 2.70 6.13
CA MET A 342 1.20 3.44 5.64
C MET A 342 0.09 3.44 6.70
N GLY A 343 -0.34 4.64 7.10
CA GLY A 343 -1.45 4.83 8.02
C GLY A 343 -2.61 5.61 7.41
N ASP A 344 -2.37 6.36 6.33
CA ASP A 344 -3.42 7.11 5.65
C ASP A 344 -4.23 6.18 4.75
N ILE A 345 -5.54 6.11 4.96
CA ILE A 345 -6.46 5.26 4.20
C ILE A 345 -7.37 6.16 3.37
N SER A 346 -7.34 6.01 2.04
CA SER A 346 -8.33 6.66 1.16
C SER A 346 -9.74 6.28 1.60
N PRO A 347 -10.71 7.21 1.59
CA PRO A 347 -12.08 6.86 1.90
C PRO A 347 -12.66 5.89 0.87
N LYS A 348 -13.53 5.00 1.31
CA LYS A 348 -14.32 4.17 0.42
C LYS A 348 -15.36 5.06 -0.25
N ARG A 349 -15.29 5.18 -1.57
CA ARG A 349 -16.13 6.10 -2.34
C ARG A 349 -17.39 5.46 -2.90
N TYR A 350 -17.32 4.15 -3.20
CA TYR A 350 -18.38 3.43 -3.90
C TYR A 350 -18.99 2.36 -3.01
N VAL A 351 -20.31 2.42 -2.90
CA VAL A 351 -21.09 1.45 -2.16
C VAL A 351 -21.27 0.15 -2.95
N GLY A 352 -21.55 -0.90 -2.22
CA GLY A 352 -21.86 -2.22 -2.74
C GLY A 352 -20.71 -3.19 -2.66
N GLY A 353 -21.07 -4.44 -2.78
CA GLY A 353 -20.17 -5.58 -2.80
C GLY A 353 -19.85 -6.16 -1.42
N ALA A 354 -19.99 -7.48 -1.34
CA ALA A 354 -19.47 -8.24 -0.23
C ALA A 354 -17.91 -8.26 -0.27
N PHE A 355 -17.29 -8.41 0.89
CA PHE A 355 -15.84 -8.56 1.06
C PHE A 355 -14.97 -7.32 0.74
N LYS A 356 -15.52 -6.13 0.57
CA LYS A 356 -14.75 -4.88 0.51
C LYS A 356 -14.24 -4.49 1.92
N ASN A 357 -13.25 -5.22 2.42
CA ASN A 357 -12.64 -4.94 3.72
C ASN A 357 -11.89 -3.61 3.71
N THR A 358 -12.07 -2.83 4.78
CA THR A 358 -11.40 -1.53 4.96
C THR A 358 -9.91 -1.69 5.22
N GLY A 359 -9.12 -0.72 4.72
CA GLY A 359 -7.69 -0.62 4.94
C GLY A 359 -6.86 -1.35 3.88
N PHE A 360 -5.65 -1.74 4.27
CA PHE A 360 -4.62 -2.28 3.38
C PHE A 360 -4.77 -3.78 3.20
N ASN A 361 -5.11 -4.20 1.99
CA ASN A 361 -5.46 -5.59 1.71
C ASN A 361 -4.41 -6.25 0.82
N TYR A 362 -4.00 -7.46 1.19
CA TYR A 362 -3.23 -8.39 0.38
C TYR A 362 -1.91 -7.81 -0.16
N VAL A 363 -1.06 -7.38 0.79
CA VAL A 363 0.28 -6.87 0.47
C VAL A 363 1.13 -7.94 -0.22
N ARG A 364 1.82 -7.52 -1.29
CA ARG A 364 2.81 -8.31 -2.04
C ARG A 364 4.01 -7.45 -2.40
N GLY A 365 5.21 -7.99 -2.21
CA GLY A 365 6.44 -7.43 -2.74
C GLY A 365 6.74 -7.96 -4.14
N ILE A 366 7.97 -7.72 -4.61
CA ILE A 366 8.44 -8.21 -5.91
C ILE A 366 8.66 -9.72 -5.85
N GLU A 367 7.92 -10.47 -6.66
CA GLU A 367 7.96 -11.94 -6.71
C GLU A 367 9.15 -12.49 -7.52
N THR A 368 9.72 -11.69 -8.40
CA THR A 368 10.86 -12.03 -9.26
C THR A 368 12.17 -11.45 -8.72
N ASN A 369 13.30 -11.77 -9.35
CA ASN A 369 14.62 -11.18 -9.05
C ASN A 369 14.99 -11.20 -7.55
N SER A 370 14.54 -12.24 -6.82
CA SER A 370 14.77 -12.38 -5.37
C SER A 370 14.28 -11.18 -4.54
N GLY A 371 13.20 -10.51 -4.97
CA GLY A 371 12.61 -9.34 -4.32
C GLY A 371 13.32 -8.01 -4.58
N LYS A 372 14.35 -8.00 -5.43
CA LYS A 372 15.09 -6.77 -5.76
C LYS A 372 14.36 -5.95 -6.81
N GLY A 373 14.24 -4.65 -6.54
CA GLY A 373 13.65 -3.65 -7.44
C GLY A 373 14.69 -2.89 -8.26
N PRO A 374 14.28 -1.75 -8.84
CA PRO A 374 15.15 -0.91 -9.68
C PRO A 374 16.23 -0.16 -8.88
N ASP A 375 16.10 -0.06 -7.58
CA ASP A 375 17.00 0.68 -6.69
C ASP A 375 17.14 -0.02 -5.32
N GLU A 376 17.86 0.62 -4.40
CA GLU A 376 18.10 0.15 -3.03
C GLU A 376 16.85 0.39 -2.14
N ALA A 377 15.69 -0.12 -2.56
CA ALA A 377 14.45 -0.04 -1.82
C ALA A 377 13.63 -1.33 -1.92
N MET A 378 12.79 -1.55 -0.94
CA MET A 378 11.76 -2.57 -0.96
C MET A 378 10.47 -1.97 -1.56
N TYR A 379 9.85 -2.68 -2.50
CA TYR A 379 8.58 -2.30 -3.11
C TYR A 379 7.48 -3.25 -2.68
N VAL A 380 6.33 -2.70 -2.29
CA VAL A 380 5.15 -3.50 -1.94
C VAL A 380 3.89 -2.89 -2.55
N ALA A 381 3.06 -3.73 -3.15
CA ALA A 381 1.76 -3.36 -3.69
C ALA A 381 0.65 -3.94 -2.82
N TYR A 382 -0.46 -3.23 -2.72
CA TYR A 382 -1.64 -3.63 -1.95
C TYR A 382 -2.89 -2.92 -2.49
N SER A 383 -4.07 -3.43 -2.18
CA SER A 383 -5.30 -2.69 -2.42
C SER A 383 -5.76 -1.96 -1.15
N VAL A 384 -6.32 -0.77 -1.32
CA VAL A 384 -6.97 -0.02 -0.23
C VAL A 384 -8.47 -0.17 -0.38
N ASN A 385 -9.15 -0.64 0.68
CA ASN A 385 -10.59 -0.94 0.70
C ASN A 385 -11.05 -1.95 -0.38
N LYS A 386 -10.11 -2.64 -1.05
CA LYS A 386 -10.35 -3.43 -2.28
C LYS A 386 -11.02 -2.61 -3.41
N GLU A 387 -10.80 -1.31 -3.39
CA GLU A 387 -11.30 -0.36 -4.37
C GLU A 387 -10.17 0.23 -5.21
N ASP A 388 -9.09 0.64 -4.55
CA ASP A 388 -7.92 1.27 -5.17
C ASP A 388 -6.67 0.38 -5.07
N ILE A 389 -5.76 0.54 -6.01
CA ILE A 389 -4.45 -0.12 -5.98
C ILE A 389 -3.36 0.89 -5.61
N TRP A 390 -2.50 0.50 -4.69
CA TRP A 390 -1.41 1.32 -4.18
C TRP A 390 -0.07 0.60 -4.24
N LEU A 391 1.00 1.38 -4.30
CA LEU A 391 2.38 0.94 -4.24
C LEU A 391 3.12 1.77 -3.20
N SER A 392 3.86 1.11 -2.30
CA SER A 392 4.80 1.79 -1.41
C SER A 392 6.23 1.39 -1.76
N ARG A 393 7.10 2.40 -1.86
CA ARG A 393 8.55 2.27 -1.90
C ARG A 393 9.10 2.56 -0.51
N ILE A 394 9.83 1.60 0.05
CA ILE A 394 10.41 1.65 1.40
C ILE A 394 11.93 1.65 1.25
N PRO A 395 12.63 2.78 1.46
CA PRO A 395 14.09 2.85 1.35
C PRO A 395 14.79 1.90 2.32
N THR A 396 15.95 1.38 1.92
CA THR A 396 16.81 0.60 2.81
C THR A 396 18.14 1.30 3.05
N PRO A 397 18.72 1.21 4.25
CA PRO A 397 18.21 0.48 5.43
C PRO A 397 16.90 1.06 5.96
N ILE A 398 15.98 0.17 6.37
CA ILE A 398 14.70 0.61 6.95
C ILE A 398 14.95 1.08 8.38
N VAL A 399 14.71 2.36 8.65
CA VAL A 399 14.96 3.01 9.94
C VAL A 399 13.73 3.79 10.40
N ASP A 400 13.63 3.99 11.72
CA ASP A 400 12.52 4.69 12.39
C ASP A 400 12.91 6.07 12.94
N ARG A 401 14.15 6.50 12.73
CA ARG A 401 14.71 7.73 13.31
C ARG A 401 15.66 8.43 12.36
N VAL A 402 15.77 9.73 12.56
CA VAL A 402 16.79 10.61 12.00
C VAL A 402 17.60 11.19 13.15
N GLU A 403 18.92 11.20 13.04
CA GLU A 403 19.83 11.63 14.13
C GLU A 403 20.42 13.04 13.89
N GLU A 404 20.25 13.56 12.67
CA GLU A 404 20.79 14.85 12.27
C GLU A 404 19.71 15.92 12.13
N ASP A 405 20.12 17.19 12.21
CA ASP A 405 19.25 18.32 11.88
C ASP A 405 18.91 18.30 10.38
N ILE A 406 17.79 18.87 10.00
CA ILE A 406 17.30 18.89 8.62
C ILE A 406 17.69 20.20 7.95
N HIS A 407 18.31 20.09 6.77
CA HIS A 407 18.55 21.19 5.85
C HIS A 407 18.09 20.73 4.45
N GLU A 408 16.94 21.20 4.00
CA GLU A 408 16.32 20.77 2.75
C GLU A 408 16.02 21.98 1.87
N ASP A 409 16.58 22.01 0.67
CA ASP A 409 16.30 23.03 -0.36
C ASP A 409 15.92 22.42 -1.73
N PHE A 410 15.78 21.09 -1.77
CA PHE A 410 15.43 20.28 -2.94
C PHE A 410 16.40 20.41 -4.14
N SER A 411 17.59 20.99 -3.93
CA SER A 411 18.55 21.24 -5.02
C SER A 411 19.22 19.95 -5.54
N ASP A 412 19.28 18.91 -4.71
CA ASP A 412 19.83 17.58 -5.03
C ASP A 412 18.77 16.58 -5.52
N MET A 413 17.51 17.01 -5.64
CA MET A 413 16.41 16.19 -6.14
C MET A 413 16.04 16.58 -7.57
N GLU A 414 15.95 15.58 -8.43
CA GLU A 414 15.46 15.77 -9.79
C GLU A 414 13.93 15.98 -9.79
N ILE A 415 13.45 16.72 -10.78
CA ILE A 415 12.01 16.91 -10.99
C ILE A 415 11.41 15.55 -11.37
N ASP A 416 10.19 15.29 -10.89
CA ASP A 416 9.46 14.04 -11.12
C ASP A 416 10.25 12.79 -10.67
N SER A 417 11.07 12.93 -9.60
CA SER A 417 11.79 11.83 -8.95
C SER A 417 11.28 11.58 -7.53
N TRP A 418 11.77 10.51 -6.91
CA TRP A 418 11.45 10.19 -5.51
C TRP A 418 11.85 11.32 -4.56
N VAL A 419 10.96 11.74 -3.68
CA VAL A 419 11.22 12.79 -2.67
C VAL A 419 12.03 12.17 -1.53
N LYS A 420 13.34 12.23 -1.64
CA LYS A 420 14.27 11.57 -0.72
C LYS A 420 14.10 12.06 0.72
N GLY A 421 14.05 11.12 1.66
CA GLY A 421 13.96 11.39 3.10
C GLY A 421 12.60 11.89 3.57
N TRP A 422 11.63 12.08 2.69
CA TRP A 422 10.26 12.43 3.02
C TRP A 422 9.34 11.23 2.98
N ASN A 423 8.42 11.17 3.90
CA ASN A 423 7.29 10.26 3.81
C ASN A 423 6.20 10.93 2.99
N VAL A 424 5.80 10.28 1.90
CA VAL A 424 4.86 10.84 0.93
C VAL A 424 3.62 9.94 0.82
N TYR A 425 2.46 10.56 0.99
CA TYR A 425 1.16 10.00 0.62
C TYR A 425 0.62 10.77 -0.56
N SER A 426 0.56 10.10 -1.71
CA SER A 426 0.26 10.73 -3.00
C SER A 426 -0.88 10.00 -3.73
N PRO A 427 -2.14 10.33 -3.40
CA PRO A 427 -3.28 9.91 -4.20
C PRO A 427 -3.18 10.42 -5.65
N ALA A 428 -3.81 9.73 -6.58
CA ALA A 428 -3.79 10.12 -8.00
C ALA A 428 -4.35 11.53 -8.25
N TRP A 429 -5.28 11.97 -7.41
CA TRP A 429 -5.87 13.31 -7.47
C TRP A 429 -5.38 14.27 -6.38
N ALA A 430 -4.40 13.84 -5.60
CA ALA A 430 -3.71 14.70 -4.63
C ALA A 430 -2.20 14.39 -4.64
N PRO A 431 -1.50 14.65 -5.78
CA PRO A 431 -0.11 14.30 -5.96
C PRO A 431 0.85 15.17 -5.14
N VAL A 432 1.94 14.51 -4.72
CA VAL A 432 3.10 15.15 -4.07
C VAL A 432 4.35 14.84 -4.88
N GLY A 433 5.15 15.85 -5.20
CA GLY A 433 6.38 15.64 -5.95
C GLY A 433 7.28 16.86 -6.00
N VAL A 434 8.52 16.66 -6.43
CA VAL A 434 9.48 17.74 -6.69
C VAL A 434 9.17 18.39 -8.02
N CYS A 435 9.08 19.71 -8.04
CA CYS A 435 8.85 20.47 -9.27
C CYS A 435 9.75 21.71 -9.33
N LYS A 436 9.76 22.38 -10.49
CA LYS A 436 10.38 23.70 -10.61
C LYS A 436 9.63 24.71 -9.73
N ALA A 437 10.37 25.47 -8.94
CA ALA A 437 9.75 26.51 -8.13
C ALA A 437 9.03 27.55 -9.01
N PRO A 438 7.85 28.07 -8.62
CA PRO A 438 7.08 29.05 -9.40
C PRO A 438 7.83 30.34 -9.74
N ASP A 439 8.85 30.70 -8.96
CA ASP A 439 9.74 31.84 -9.23
C ASP A 439 10.89 31.50 -10.19
N ASN A 440 10.92 30.29 -10.74
CA ASN A 440 11.97 29.72 -11.58
C ASN A 440 13.38 29.66 -10.95
N LYS A 441 13.47 29.76 -9.61
CA LYS A 441 14.73 29.71 -8.88
C LYS A 441 14.84 28.42 -8.08
N GLY A 442 15.43 27.37 -8.68
CA GLY A 442 15.62 26.06 -8.05
C GLY A 442 14.36 25.18 -8.08
N ASN A 443 14.37 24.14 -7.29
CA ASN A 443 13.29 23.18 -7.16
C ASN A 443 12.51 23.41 -5.85
N CYS A 444 11.35 22.80 -5.73
CA CYS A 444 10.54 22.82 -4.50
C CYS A 444 9.66 21.58 -4.44
N LEU A 445 9.19 21.24 -3.27
CA LEU A 445 8.13 20.25 -3.08
C LEU A 445 6.78 20.91 -3.38
N LYS A 446 5.97 20.26 -4.22
CA LYS A 446 4.60 20.65 -4.52
C LYS A 446 3.64 19.64 -3.89
N LEU A 447 2.66 20.14 -3.16
CA LEU A 447 1.45 19.41 -2.80
C LEU A 447 0.31 20.00 -3.64
N GLU A 448 -0.30 19.19 -4.48
CA GLU A 448 -1.45 19.59 -5.28
C GLU A 448 -2.64 18.73 -4.89
N ASP A 449 -3.83 19.33 -4.83
CA ASP A 449 -5.03 18.63 -4.39
C ASP A 449 -6.25 19.09 -5.18
N PHE A 450 -6.88 18.15 -5.86
CA PHE A 450 -8.16 18.30 -6.54
C PHE A 450 -9.10 17.12 -6.25
N ASP A 451 -8.84 16.39 -5.13
CA ASP A 451 -9.71 15.33 -4.60
C ASP A 451 -10.65 15.92 -3.53
N ARG A 452 -11.94 15.63 -3.62
CA ARG A 452 -12.93 16.10 -2.63
C ARG A 452 -12.81 15.39 -1.29
N TYR A 453 -12.26 14.19 -1.27
CA TYR A 453 -12.35 13.25 -0.16
C TYR A 453 -11.01 12.78 0.35
N ASP A 454 -9.94 12.94 -0.42
CA ASP A 454 -8.59 12.60 -0.05
C ASP A 454 -7.72 13.85 0.11
N TYR A 455 -6.44 13.71 0.32
CA TYR A 455 -5.48 14.81 0.48
C TYR A 455 -4.06 14.41 0.06
N ALA A 456 -3.27 15.38 -0.34
CA ALA A 456 -1.82 15.25 -0.45
C ALA A 456 -1.17 15.38 0.93
N LYS A 457 -0.20 14.51 1.24
CA LYS A 457 0.57 14.63 2.48
C LYS A 457 2.06 14.39 2.24
N ALA A 458 2.88 15.29 2.78
CA ALA A 458 4.32 15.15 2.91
C ALA A 458 4.71 15.27 4.39
N GLU A 459 5.51 14.33 4.87
CA GLU A 459 5.98 14.28 6.25
C GLU A 459 7.50 14.19 6.26
N ARG A 460 8.15 15.04 7.06
CA ARG A 460 9.58 14.96 7.30
C ARG A 460 9.83 14.51 8.72
N ILE A 461 10.46 13.34 8.89
CA ILE A 461 10.96 12.86 10.17
C ILE A 461 12.28 13.60 10.44
N PHE A 462 12.44 14.11 11.67
CA PHE A 462 13.63 14.79 12.13
C PHE A 462 14.10 14.23 13.47
N LYS A 463 15.29 14.62 13.92
CA LYS A 463 15.87 14.21 15.20
C LYS A 463 14.90 14.53 16.34
N GLU A 464 14.52 13.49 17.11
CA GLU A 464 13.61 13.64 18.26
C GLU A 464 14.16 14.63 19.27
N GLY A 465 13.38 15.63 19.67
CA GLY A 465 13.80 16.66 20.63
C GLY A 465 12.65 17.28 21.41
N ARG A 466 13.02 18.07 22.42
CA ARG A 466 12.07 18.73 23.31
C ARG A 466 11.90 20.21 22.99
N LYS A 467 12.87 20.79 22.32
CA LYS A 467 12.79 22.15 21.77
C LYS A 467 13.15 22.06 20.29
N VAL A 468 12.21 22.45 19.43
CA VAL A 468 12.31 22.29 17.99
C VAL A 468 12.03 23.63 17.30
N THR A 469 12.95 24.05 16.45
CA THR A 469 12.76 25.21 15.57
C THR A 469 12.73 24.74 14.12
N ALA A 470 11.60 24.97 13.43
CA ALA A 470 11.47 24.75 12.01
C ALA A 470 11.34 26.09 11.26
N LYS A 471 12.19 26.28 10.26
CA LYS A 471 12.13 27.41 9.32
C LYS A 471 11.68 26.87 7.97
N ILE A 472 10.61 27.46 7.46
CA ILE A 472 9.92 26.96 6.27
C ILE A 472 9.74 28.11 5.30
N ARG A 473 10.20 27.95 4.06
CA ARG A 473 9.84 28.86 2.97
C ARG A 473 8.74 28.23 2.13
N LEU A 474 7.53 28.79 2.24
CA LEU A 474 6.34 28.23 1.61
C LEU A 474 5.51 29.25 0.85
N MET A 475 4.70 28.76 -0.08
CA MET A 475 3.77 29.56 -0.86
C MET A 475 2.47 28.76 -1.10
N ALA A 476 1.34 29.44 -0.97
CA ALA A 476 0.05 28.94 -1.47
C ALA A 476 -0.29 29.63 -2.81
N ASN A 477 -0.76 28.87 -3.77
CA ASN A 477 -1.11 29.42 -5.09
C ASN A 477 -2.48 30.13 -5.10
N GLN A 478 -3.31 29.87 -4.10
CA GLN A 478 -4.69 30.36 -3.95
C GLN A 478 -5.00 30.72 -2.50
N THR A 479 -6.13 31.41 -2.28
CA THR A 479 -6.60 31.82 -0.95
C THR A 479 -8.09 31.61 -0.73
N ASP A 480 -8.82 31.16 -1.75
CA ASP A 480 -10.28 31.07 -1.79
C ASP A 480 -10.79 29.62 -1.77
N HIS A 481 -9.90 28.63 -1.85
CA HIS A 481 -10.19 27.21 -1.78
C HIS A 481 -8.97 26.42 -1.30
N GLY A 482 -9.21 25.19 -0.81
CA GLY A 482 -8.19 24.33 -0.22
C GLY A 482 -7.61 24.84 1.09
N ASP A 483 -7.09 23.95 1.89
CA ASP A 483 -6.43 24.26 3.17
C ASP A 483 -5.05 23.58 3.19
N LEU A 484 -4.02 24.23 3.76
CA LEU A 484 -2.75 23.58 4.10
C LEU A 484 -2.60 23.52 5.61
N TYR A 485 -2.50 22.31 6.13
CA TYR A 485 -2.20 22.01 7.53
C TYR A 485 -0.71 21.80 7.70
N ILE A 486 -0.10 22.53 8.63
CA ILE A 486 1.28 22.38 9.08
C ILE A 486 1.23 21.94 10.54
N GLU A 487 1.71 20.73 10.83
CA GLU A 487 1.63 20.12 12.15
C GLU A 487 2.98 19.56 12.57
N MET A 488 3.32 19.64 13.85
CA MET A 488 4.41 18.86 14.41
C MET A 488 3.83 17.74 15.27
N CYS A 489 4.44 16.55 15.22
CA CYS A 489 3.96 15.36 15.89
C CYS A 489 5.04 14.71 16.75
N ASP A 490 4.60 14.03 17.80
CA ASP A 490 5.42 13.08 18.52
C ASP A 490 5.53 11.73 17.76
N LYS A 491 6.29 10.80 18.31
CA LYS A 491 6.48 9.44 17.74
C LYS A 491 5.19 8.61 17.63
N LYS A 492 4.14 8.97 18.36
CA LYS A 492 2.85 8.28 18.34
C LYS A 492 1.80 8.99 17.48
N GLY A 493 2.19 10.02 16.71
CA GLY A 493 1.27 10.77 15.86
C GLY A 493 0.39 11.77 16.61
N SER A 494 0.67 12.06 17.87
CA SER A 494 0.01 13.16 18.57
C SER A 494 0.58 14.48 18.09
N PHE A 495 -0.28 15.39 17.64
CA PHE A 495 0.13 16.72 17.16
C PHE A 495 -0.28 17.79 18.19
N PRO A 496 0.66 18.31 18.99
CA PRO A 496 0.38 19.35 19.97
C PRO A 496 0.12 20.71 19.34
N LEU A 497 0.61 20.97 18.15
CA LEU A 497 0.48 22.25 17.46
C LEU A 497 0.00 22.10 16.02
N ARG A 498 -0.71 23.15 15.56
CA ARG A 498 -1.22 23.23 14.18
C ARG A 498 -1.28 24.66 13.71
N VAL A 499 -0.73 24.91 12.53
CA VAL A 499 -0.89 26.14 11.74
C VAL A 499 -1.61 25.77 10.45
N VAL A 500 -2.63 26.55 10.05
CA VAL A 500 -3.41 26.28 8.84
C VAL A 500 -3.47 27.53 7.97
N LEU A 501 -3.12 27.38 6.70
CA LEU A 501 -3.48 28.32 5.66
C LEU A 501 -4.83 27.90 5.10
N ASN A 502 -5.90 28.65 5.39
CA ASN A 502 -7.25 28.22 5.06
C ASN A 502 -7.79 28.84 3.76
N SER A 503 -8.88 28.29 3.27
CA SER A 503 -9.63 28.71 2.08
C SER A 503 -10.32 30.10 2.20
N LYS A 504 -9.94 30.92 3.18
CA LYS A 504 -10.39 32.31 3.35
C LYS A 504 -9.22 33.30 3.36
N GLY A 505 -8.03 32.85 2.96
CA GLY A 505 -6.82 33.66 2.99
C GLY A 505 -6.33 33.96 4.40
N GLU A 506 -6.67 33.13 5.40
CA GLU A 506 -6.29 33.34 6.78
C GLU A 506 -5.24 32.33 7.24
N VAL A 507 -4.27 32.81 8.01
CA VAL A 507 -3.38 31.96 8.80
C VAL A 507 -4.07 31.71 10.14
N ARG A 508 -4.46 30.47 10.37
CA ARG A 508 -5.11 30.04 11.59
C ARG A 508 -4.17 29.24 12.47
N ILE A 509 -4.22 29.49 13.75
CA ILE A 509 -3.40 28.77 14.72
C ILE A 509 -4.31 28.13 15.76
N LEU A 510 -4.04 26.87 16.05
CA LEU A 510 -4.76 26.12 17.07
C LEU A 510 -4.12 26.40 18.44
N HIS A 511 -4.82 27.15 19.27
CA HIS A 511 -4.41 27.56 20.62
C HIS A 511 -5.21 26.76 21.66
N GLY A 512 -4.61 25.74 22.22
CA GLY A 512 -5.36 24.74 22.98
C GLY A 512 -6.45 24.11 22.09
N ARG A 513 -7.72 24.30 22.43
CA ARG A 513 -8.88 23.83 21.64
C ARG A 513 -9.51 24.90 20.75
N LYS A 514 -8.97 26.11 20.72
CA LYS A 514 -9.51 27.22 19.93
C LYS A 514 -8.71 27.43 18.66
N ASN A 515 -9.39 27.49 17.53
CA ASN A 515 -8.78 27.79 16.25
C ASN A 515 -8.92 29.30 15.98
N LEU A 516 -7.83 30.05 16.08
CA LEU A 516 -7.80 31.52 16.04
C LEU A 516 -7.16 32.02 14.75
N THR A 517 -7.75 33.06 14.15
CA THR A 517 -7.12 33.79 13.04
C THR A 517 -5.99 34.65 13.57
N ALA A 518 -4.76 34.42 13.11
CA ALA A 518 -3.56 35.10 13.55
C ALA A 518 -3.04 36.12 12.53
N ALA A 519 -3.22 35.83 11.23
CA ALA A 519 -2.81 36.70 10.12
C ALA A 519 -3.65 36.40 8.87
N LYS A 520 -3.38 37.17 7.80
CA LYS A 520 -3.84 36.85 6.43
C LYS A 520 -2.64 36.56 5.57
N TYR A 521 -2.87 35.78 4.49
CA TYR A 521 -1.85 35.52 3.50
C TYR A 521 -2.40 35.83 2.08
N GLU A 522 -1.50 35.99 1.11
CA GLU A 522 -1.77 36.36 -0.27
C GLU A 522 -1.39 35.20 -1.20
N PRO A 523 -2.14 34.97 -2.31
CA PRO A 523 -1.83 33.94 -3.26
C PRO A 523 -0.53 34.26 -4.03
N GLY A 524 0.26 33.23 -4.36
CA GLY A 524 1.48 33.37 -5.15
C GLY A 524 2.65 34.08 -4.44
N LYS A 525 2.51 34.38 -3.16
CA LYS A 525 3.56 35.02 -2.36
C LYS A 525 4.32 33.99 -1.53
N TRP A 526 5.65 34.07 -1.57
CA TRP A 526 6.52 33.31 -0.68
C TRP A 526 6.53 33.92 0.72
N TYR A 527 6.41 33.07 1.73
CA TYR A 527 6.48 33.42 3.13
C TYR A 527 7.61 32.65 3.81
N ASP A 528 8.36 33.35 4.64
CA ASP A 528 9.32 32.74 5.58
C ASP A 528 8.60 32.53 6.91
N VAL A 529 8.31 31.28 7.24
CA VAL A 529 7.59 30.86 8.44
C VAL A 529 8.57 30.18 9.39
N GLU A 530 8.66 30.67 10.63
CA GLU A 530 9.42 30.03 11.70
C GLU A 530 8.47 29.58 12.80
N ILE A 531 8.56 28.30 13.18
CA ILE A 531 7.80 27.70 14.29
C ILE A 531 8.81 27.19 15.29
N THR A 532 8.78 27.75 16.52
CA THR A 532 9.60 27.29 17.64
C THR A 532 8.69 26.67 18.69
N ALA A 533 8.81 25.36 18.89
CA ALA A 533 8.01 24.57 19.84
C ALA A 533 8.87 24.18 21.05
N ASP A 534 8.32 24.34 22.24
CA ASP A 534 8.95 23.93 23.51
C ASP A 534 8.02 23.03 24.30
N VAL A 535 8.39 21.76 24.36
CA VAL A 535 7.65 20.70 25.05
C VAL A 535 7.59 20.94 26.56
N GLN A 536 8.62 21.57 27.15
CA GLN A 536 8.64 21.81 28.59
C GLN A 536 7.60 22.86 29.01
N SER A 537 7.43 23.89 28.19
CA SER A 537 6.41 24.92 28.44
C SER A 537 5.04 24.59 27.86
N ASN A 538 4.90 23.49 27.10
CA ASN A 538 3.71 23.15 26.32
C ASN A 538 3.23 24.29 25.43
N SER A 539 4.16 25.00 24.79
CA SER A 539 3.88 26.18 23.98
C SER A 539 4.74 26.23 22.72
N PHE A 540 4.33 27.10 21.80
CA PHE A 540 5.08 27.36 20.57
C PHE A 540 4.92 28.82 20.14
N ASP A 541 5.91 29.32 19.41
CA ASP A 541 5.87 30.62 18.76
C ASP A 541 5.80 30.46 17.25
N VAL A 542 5.13 31.37 16.57
CA VAL A 542 5.04 31.45 15.11
C VAL A 542 5.45 32.85 14.67
N VAL A 543 6.42 32.91 13.76
CA VAL A 543 6.90 34.12 13.11
C VAL A 543 6.68 34.01 11.62
N ILE A 544 6.09 35.01 10.97
CA ILE A 544 5.95 35.08 9.52
C ILE A 544 6.57 36.35 8.99
N ASP A 545 7.50 36.27 8.03
CA ASP A 545 8.25 37.40 7.45
C ASP A 545 8.84 38.32 8.56
N GLY A 546 9.39 37.71 9.62
CA GLY A 546 9.99 38.42 10.77
C GLY A 546 8.98 39.02 11.76
N LYS A 547 7.68 38.83 11.56
CA LYS A 547 6.64 39.32 12.48
C LYS A 547 6.13 38.19 13.36
N SER A 548 6.30 38.31 14.65
CA SER A 548 5.74 37.39 15.63
C SER A 548 4.21 37.48 15.65
N LEU A 549 3.57 36.32 15.53
CA LEU A 549 2.12 36.17 15.68
C LEU A 549 1.80 35.91 17.15
N SER A 550 0.95 36.73 17.77
CA SER A 550 0.59 36.55 19.17
C SER A 550 -0.88 36.26 19.39
N ALA A 551 -1.18 35.41 20.36
CA ALA A 551 -2.55 35.11 20.78
C ALA A 551 -3.25 36.29 21.47
N SER A 552 -2.51 37.31 21.95
CA SER A 552 -3.03 38.44 22.73
C SER A 552 -3.97 39.38 21.96
N GLN A 553 -3.90 39.39 20.63
CA GLN A 553 -4.76 40.27 19.81
C GLN A 553 -6.15 39.70 19.55
N SER A 554 -6.41 38.44 19.82
CA SER A 554 -7.68 37.75 19.54
C SER A 554 -8.51 37.41 20.79
N TYR A 555 -8.00 37.67 21.98
CA TYR A 555 -8.70 37.41 23.25
C TYR A 555 -9.14 38.71 23.89
N GLN A 556 -10.37 39.14 23.61
CA GLN A 556 -11.00 40.22 24.37
C GLN A 556 -11.24 39.76 25.81
N GLY A 557 -10.43 40.22 26.75
CA GLY A 557 -10.85 40.28 28.12
C GLY A 557 -9.94 39.83 29.25
N GLN A 558 -8.74 39.32 29.06
CA GLN A 558 -7.80 39.19 30.19
C GLN A 558 -6.36 39.37 29.72
N GLY A 559 -5.78 40.52 30.08
CA GLY A 559 -4.37 40.82 29.89
C GLY A 559 -3.49 39.97 30.80
N THR A 560 -3.27 38.74 30.41
CA THR A 560 -2.14 37.97 30.89
C THR A 560 -1.08 38.10 29.81
N GLY A 561 0.05 38.68 30.14
CA GLY A 561 1.22 38.86 29.27
C GLY A 561 1.86 37.53 28.88
N MET A 562 1.06 36.55 28.43
CA MET A 562 1.53 35.25 27.94
C MET A 562 2.08 35.43 26.55
N LYS A 563 3.34 35.14 26.38
CA LYS A 563 4.01 34.99 25.10
C LYS A 563 3.77 33.56 24.63
N GLY A 564 3.45 33.39 23.32
CA GLY A 564 3.33 32.08 22.66
C GLY A 564 1.93 31.54 22.57
N TRP A 565 1.83 30.41 21.81
CA TRP A 565 0.62 29.62 21.57
C TRP A 565 0.68 28.36 22.41
N PHE A 566 -0.45 27.90 22.96
CA PHE A 566 -0.47 26.70 23.78
C PHE A 566 -0.71 25.44 22.95
N PHE A 567 -0.05 24.36 23.32
CA PHE A 567 -0.30 23.04 22.78
C PHE A 567 -1.74 22.58 23.02
N ILE A 568 -2.27 21.77 22.11
CA ILE A 568 -3.58 21.11 22.23
C ILE A 568 -3.54 20.07 23.35
N ALA A 569 -2.44 19.33 23.43
CA ALA A 569 -2.18 18.27 24.39
C ALA A 569 -0.67 18.19 24.68
N PRO A 570 -0.26 17.80 25.90
CA PRO A 570 1.15 17.59 26.21
C PRO A 570 1.72 16.39 25.44
N VAL A 571 2.98 16.51 25.02
CA VAL A 571 3.79 15.45 24.45
C VAL A 571 5.13 15.38 25.17
N ASN A 572 5.89 14.30 25.01
CA ASN A 572 7.21 14.14 25.63
C ASN A 572 8.34 14.66 24.74
N SER A 573 8.14 14.67 23.44
CA SER A 573 9.09 15.07 22.39
C SER A 573 8.35 15.33 21.09
N LEU A 574 9.06 15.87 20.10
CA LEU A 574 8.61 16.05 18.73
C LEU A 574 9.62 15.38 17.80
N GLU A 575 9.16 14.76 16.72
CA GLU A 575 10.05 14.09 15.73
C GLU A 575 9.56 14.18 14.29
N ARG A 576 8.38 14.73 14.02
CA ARG A 576 7.81 14.83 12.67
C ARG A 576 7.20 16.19 12.42
N ILE A 577 7.41 16.72 11.20
CA ILE A 577 6.62 17.83 10.66
C ILE A 577 5.81 17.32 9.48
N VAL A 578 4.54 17.67 9.44
CA VAL A 578 3.56 17.20 8.45
C VAL A 578 2.98 18.40 7.70
N PHE A 579 2.95 18.29 6.37
CA PHE A 579 2.23 19.18 5.48
C PHE A 579 1.11 18.37 4.81
N ARG A 580 -0.14 18.84 4.90
CA ARG A 580 -1.29 18.11 4.38
C ARG A 580 -2.36 19.06 3.86
N THR A 581 -2.94 18.74 2.69
CA THR A 581 -3.93 19.61 2.03
C THR A 581 -5.36 19.42 2.55
N GLY A 582 -5.60 18.49 3.45
CA GLY A 582 -6.89 18.21 4.06
C GLY A 582 -6.81 17.91 5.56
N ASN A 583 -7.94 17.76 6.21
CA ASN A 583 -7.98 17.42 7.63
C ASN A 583 -7.55 15.97 7.87
N ILE A 584 -6.88 15.73 9.01
CA ILE A 584 -6.46 14.38 9.38
C ILE A 584 -7.67 13.45 9.58
N ARG A 585 -7.61 12.29 8.98
CA ARG A 585 -8.51 11.16 9.25
C ARG A 585 -7.85 10.26 10.29
N ARG A 586 -7.93 10.64 11.55
CA ARG A 586 -7.32 9.90 12.65
C ARG A 586 -8.11 8.66 13.01
N ASP A 587 -9.43 8.77 12.99
CA ASP A 587 -10.35 7.69 13.26
C ASP A 587 -10.40 6.76 12.05
N PRO A 588 -10.09 5.46 12.22
CA PRO A 588 -10.25 4.46 11.17
C PRO A 588 -11.73 4.16 10.84
N ASP A 589 -12.68 4.69 11.59
CA ASP A 589 -14.09 4.56 11.24
C ASP A 589 -14.43 5.35 9.97
N ILE A 590 -14.41 4.61 8.87
CA ILE A 590 -14.74 5.12 7.55
C ILE A 590 -16.20 5.56 7.41
N ASN A 591 -17.07 5.20 8.34
CA ASN A 591 -18.47 5.61 8.30
C ASN A 591 -18.63 7.11 8.48
N THR A 592 -17.59 7.81 8.96
CA THR A 592 -17.60 9.28 9.02
C THR A 592 -17.73 9.96 7.66
N LEU A 593 -17.32 9.28 6.57
CA LEU A 593 -17.46 9.76 5.19
C LEU A 593 -18.48 8.98 4.37
N TRP A 594 -18.95 7.84 4.88
CA TRP A 594 -19.88 7.00 4.15
C TRP A 594 -21.33 7.37 4.46
N THR A 595 -22.03 7.79 3.43
CA THR A 595 -23.50 7.86 3.50
C THR A 595 -24.06 6.46 3.33
N GLU A 596 -24.69 5.93 4.35
CA GLU A 596 -25.24 4.59 4.43
C GLU A 596 -25.98 4.17 3.14
N GLY A 597 -25.47 3.14 2.46
CA GLY A 597 -26.05 2.58 1.25
C GLY A 597 -25.96 3.42 -0.03
N LYS A 598 -25.09 4.45 -0.09
CA LYS A 598 -24.91 5.30 -1.29
C LYS A 598 -23.43 5.57 -1.57
N ASP A 599 -23.12 5.82 -2.83
CA ASP A 599 -21.81 6.34 -3.23
C ASP A 599 -21.59 7.73 -2.61
N LEU A 600 -20.35 8.09 -2.36
CA LEU A 600 -20.02 9.47 -1.94
C LEU A 600 -20.41 10.45 -3.07
N PRO A 601 -21.08 11.55 -2.77
CA PRO A 601 -21.51 12.50 -3.78
C PRO A 601 -20.33 13.03 -4.60
N ASP A 602 -20.50 13.09 -5.92
CA ASP A 602 -19.47 13.59 -6.86
C ASP A 602 -18.09 12.92 -6.67
N ALA A 603 -18.07 11.63 -6.29
CA ALA A 603 -16.84 10.91 -6.02
C ALA A 603 -15.98 10.69 -7.28
N GLY A 604 -16.61 10.71 -8.45
CA GLY A 604 -15.97 10.66 -9.77
C GLY A 604 -15.44 12.00 -10.28
N ASP A 605 -15.77 13.12 -9.62
CA ASP A 605 -15.44 14.46 -10.11
C ASP A 605 -14.28 15.11 -9.37
N LYS A 606 -13.37 15.72 -10.10
CA LYS A 606 -12.31 16.56 -9.54
C LYS A 606 -12.88 17.88 -9.04
N CYS A 607 -12.39 18.36 -7.89
CA CYS A 607 -12.65 19.71 -7.43
C CYS A 607 -11.61 20.71 -8.00
N GLN A 608 -11.77 21.99 -7.69
CA GLN A 608 -10.80 23.01 -8.05
C GLN A 608 -9.46 22.72 -7.38
N ALA A 609 -8.38 22.71 -8.18
CA ALA A 609 -7.05 22.34 -7.70
C ALA A 609 -6.48 23.40 -6.77
N ALA A 610 -6.11 23.00 -5.55
CA ALA A 610 -5.30 23.79 -4.64
C ALA A 610 -3.82 23.33 -4.77
N ALA A 611 -2.88 24.28 -4.71
CA ALA A 611 -1.47 23.95 -4.79
C ALA A 611 -0.65 24.73 -3.75
N TYR A 612 0.24 24.01 -3.07
CA TYR A 612 1.15 24.54 -2.07
C TYR A 612 2.58 24.13 -2.39
N PHE A 613 3.53 25.02 -2.13
CA PHE A 613 4.92 24.82 -2.48
C PHE A 613 5.80 25.03 -1.25
N ILE A 614 6.73 24.13 -1.01
CA ILE A 614 7.74 24.22 0.04
C ILE A 614 9.10 24.25 -0.65
N LYS A 615 9.81 25.38 -0.50
CA LYS A 615 11.09 25.62 -1.18
C LYS A 615 12.28 25.37 -0.28
N GLN A 616 12.09 25.49 1.03
CA GLN A 616 13.12 25.27 2.02
C GLN A 616 12.51 24.79 3.32
N LEU A 617 13.18 23.86 3.99
CA LEU A 617 12.86 23.39 5.32
C LEU A 617 14.16 23.17 6.10
N ASP A 618 14.37 23.98 7.14
CA ASP A 618 15.45 23.78 8.10
C ASP A 618 14.83 23.41 9.46
N ILE A 619 15.29 22.35 10.09
CA ILE A 619 14.84 21.93 11.43
C ILE A 619 16.04 21.68 12.30
N VAL A 620 16.08 22.39 13.44
CA VAL A 620 17.05 22.18 14.51
C VAL A 620 16.30 21.66 15.73
N SER A 621 16.80 20.59 16.33
CA SER A 621 16.15 19.89 17.43
C SER A 621 17.10 19.65 18.60
N GLU A 622 16.68 20.11 19.81
CA GLU A 622 17.41 20.03 21.08
C GLU A 622 16.69 19.15 22.12
#